data_b858fb27b129747d8916cd17ea8f7597
#
_entry.id   b858fb27b129747d8916cd17ea8f7597
#
_cell.length_a   1.000
_cell.length_b   1.000
_cell.length_c   1.000
_cell.angle_alpha   90.00
_cell.angle_beta   90.00
_cell.angle_gamma   90.00
#
_symmetry.space_group_name_H-M   'P 1'
#
loop_
_entity.id
_entity.type
_entity.pdbx_description
1 polymer ?
#
loop_
_entity_poly.entity_id
_entity_poly.type
_entity_poly.pdbx_seq_one_letter_code
_entity_poly.pdbx_strand_id
1 'polypeptide(L)'
;MMHLNQGNMKSITSLLVLLIFQFSFTQEKIKVDGISSVVGDFIILDSDIDKVLIDMESQGLSTRGVSKCQLLGKLMEDKLYAHHAIQDSLELSDNEIYDYVDRQLEYFTEQLGGIEKVLEFYNKRDELSFRDELFEINKTQRLSEMMQESIVEKVEITPEEVRQFFQAIPKIDLPVFG
;
A
#
# COMPACT_ATOMS: atom_id res chain seq x y z
N MET A 1 -20.28 -22.33 -66.22
CA MET A 1 -19.26 -23.00 -65.38
C MET A 1 -18.04 -22.09 -65.34
N MET A 2 -17.84 -21.37 -64.22
CA MET A 2 -16.67 -20.48 -64.05
C MET A 2 -15.49 -21.33 -63.52
N HIS A 3 -14.50 -21.54 -64.41
CA HIS A 3 -13.21 -22.10 -63.95
C HIS A 3 -12.45 -21.09 -63.16
N LEU A 4 -12.52 -21.20 -61.84
CA LEU A 4 -11.64 -20.44 -60.93
C LEU A 4 -10.21 -20.95 -61.14
N ASN A 5 -9.36 -20.04 -61.59
CA ASN A 5 -7.96 -20.29 -61.93
C ASN A 5 -7.18 -20.70 -60.68
N GLN A 6 -6.62 -21.91 -60.61
CA GLN A 6 -5.88 -22.47 -59.48
C GLN A 6 -4.70 -21.61 -59.01
N GLY A 7 -4.16 -20.76 -59.88
CA GLY A 7 -3.08 -19.80 -59.53
C GLY A 7 -3.53 -18.70 -58.59
N ASN A 8 -4.73 -18.17 -58.80
CA ASN A 8 -5.28 -17.09 -57.95
C ASN A 8 -5.70 -17.61 -56.54
N MET A 9 -6.11 -18.86 -56.45
CA MET A 9 -6.52 -19.49 -55.18
C MET A 9 -5.33 -19.67 -54.24
N LYS A 10 -4.15 -20.05 -54.73
CA LYS A 10 -2.91 -20.17 -53.95
C LYS A 10 -2.40 -18.78 -53.48
N SER A 11 -2.56 -17.76 -54.31
CA SER A 11 -2.18 -16.39 -53.94
C SER A 11 -3.10 -15.80 -52.89
N ILE A 12 -4.42 -16.07 -52.95
CA ILE A 12 -5.41 -15.61 -51.98
C ILE A 12 -5.21 -16.33 -50.64
N THR A 13 -4.94 -17.63 -50.61
CA THR A 13 -4.65 -18.36 -49.36
C THR A 13 -3.35 -17.90 -48.73
N SER A 14 -2.30 -17.61 -49.53
CA SER A 14 -1.04 -17.04 -48.99
C SER A 14 -1.24 -15.65 -48.39
N LEU A 15 -2.06 -14.79 -49.01
CA LEU A 15 -2.38 -13.47 -48.52
C LEU A 15 -3.20 -13.54 -47.23
N LEU A 16 -4.15 -14.48 -47.12
CA LEU A 16 -4.98 -14.70 -45.93
C LEU A 16 -4.14 -15.19 -44.77
N VAL A 17 -3.20 -16.10 -44.97
CA VAL A 17 -2.26 -16.56 -43.92
C VAL A 17 -1.35 -15.43 -43.46
N LEU A 18 -0.88 -14.56 -44.34
CA LEU A 18 -0.06 -13.39 -43.99
C LEU A 18 -0.84 -12.39 -43.15
N LEU A 19 -2.14 -12.21 -43.43
CA LEU A 19 -3.02 -11.32 -42.66
C LEU A 19 -3.29 -11.84 -41.24
N ILE A 20 -3.42 -13.14 -41.05
CA ILE A 20 -3.63 -13.76 -39.72
C ILE A 20 -2.37 -13.59 -38.83
N PHE A 21 -1.17 -13.61 -39.42
CA PHE A 21 0.09 -13.40 -38.67
C PHE A 21 0.23 -11.98 -38.10
N GLN A 22 -0.45 -10.99 -38.67
CA GLN A 22 -0.39 -9.61 -38.18
C GLN A 22 -1.22 -9.38 -36.87
N PHE A 23 -2.20 -10.25 -36.58
CA PHE A 23 -3.03 -10.11 -35.37
C PHE A 23 -2.42 -10.74 -34.11
N SER A 24 -1.28 -11.43 -34.20
CA SER A 24 -0.70 -12.22 -33.12
C SER A 24 0.22 -11.40 -32.18
N PHE A 25 0.40 -10.08 -32.37
CA PHE A 25 1.40 -9.30 -31.61
C PHE A 25 0.85 -8.28 -30.64
N THR A 26 -0.44 -8.33 -30.30
CA THR A 26 -0.95 -7.47 -29.23
C THR A 26 -0.90 -8.21 -27.88
N GLN A 27 0.30 -8.41 -27.35
CA GLN A 27 0.47 -8.68 -25.93
C GLN A 27 0.48 -7.33 -25.20
N GLU A 28 -0.61 -6.97 -24.57
CA GLU A 28 -0.58 -5.93 -23.56
C GLU A 28 0.45 -6.33 -22.50
N LYS A 29 1.46 -5.48 -22.33
CA LYS A 29 2.40 -5.64 -21.19
C LYS A 29 1.60 -5.38 -19.93
N ILE A 30 1.16 -6.45 -19.27
CA ILE A 30 0.66 -6.37 -17.90
C ILE A 30 1.85 -5.88 -17.07
N LYS A 31 1.77 -4.65 -16.59
CA LYS A 31 2.76 -4.11 -15.64
C LYS A 31 2.63 -4.96 -14.38
N VAL A 32 3.52 -5.92 -14.20
CA VAL A 32 3.71 -6.58 -12.90
C VAL A 32 4.24 -5.54 -11.95
N ASP A 33 3.71 -5.47 -10.73
CA ASP A 33 4.15 -4.53 -9.72
C ASP A 33 5.66 -4.67 -9.44
N GLY A 34 6.37 -3.54 -9.32
CA GLY A 34 7.80 -3.52 -9.07
C GLY A 34 8.12 -3.59 -7.58
N ILE A 35 9.25 -4.23 -7.23
CA ILE A 35 9.78 -4.16 -5.88
C ILE A 35 10.56 -2.85 -5.75
N SER A 36 10.08 -1.93 -4.91
CA SER A 36 10.75 -0.66 -4.62
C SER A 36 11.84 -0.80 -3.57
N SER A 37 11.63 -1.65 -2.56
CA SER A 37 12.61 -1.89 -1.48
C SER A 37 12.32 -3.20 -0.75
N VAL A 38 13.34 -3.68 0.00
CA VAL A 38 13.22 -4.80 0.93
C VAL A 38 13.84 -4.37 2.27
N VAL A 39 13.11 -4.57 3.36
CA VAL A 39 13.54 -4.22 4.73
C VAL A 39 13.31 -5.44 5.62
N GLY A 40 14.39 -6.13 6.00
CA GLY A 40 14.26 -7.42 6.68
C GLY A 40 13.44 -8.41 5.84
N ASP A 41 12.35 -8.93 6.42
CA ASP A 41 11.44 -9.86 5.76
C ASP A 41 10.30 -9.15 5.00
N PHE A 42 10.27 -7.81 5.03
CA PHE A 42 9.21 -7.01 4.40
C PHE A 42 9.62 -6.56 3.00
N ILE A 43 8.70 -6.74 2.06
CA ILE A 43 8.82 -6.22 0.68
C ILE A 43 7.93 -4.98 0.56
N ILE A 44 8.45 -3.92 -0.06
CA ILE A 44 7.70 -2.71 -0.40
C ILE A 44 7.59 -2.66 -1.91
N LEU A 45 6.36 -2.61 -2.41
CA LEU A 45 6.04 -2.56 -3.83
C LEU A 45 5.86 -1.11 -4.31
N ASP A 46 5.98 -0.91 -5.63
CA ASP A 46 5.67 0.39 -6.25
C ASP A 46 4.22 0.82 -5.96
N SER A 47 3.30 -0.16 -5.99
CA SER A 47 1.88 0.07 -5.68
C SER A 47 1.63 0.49 -4.23
N ASP A 48 2.47 0.12 -3.29
CA ASP A 48 2.30 0.53 -1.88
C ASP A 48 2.53 2.03 -1.73
N ILE A 49 3.49 2.60 -2.47
CA ILE A 49 3.72 4.04 -2.50
C ILE A 49 2.51 4.77 -3.11
N ASP A 50 1.94 4.22 -4.20
CA ASP A 50 0.77 4.80 -4.85
C ASP A 50 -0.48 4.71 -3.96
N LYS A 51 -0.65 3.62 -3.17
CA LYS A 51 -1.72 3.49 -2.17
C LYS A 51 -1.64 4.58 -1.10
N VAL A 52 -0.43 4.87 -0.58
CA VAL A 52 -0.25 5.95 0.42
C VAL A 52 -0.67 7.30 -0.15
N LEU A 53 -0.34 7.60 -1.42
CA LEU A 53 -0.80 8.85 -2.07
C LEU A 53 -2.32 8.92 -2.16
N ILE A 54 -2.98 7.84 -2.58
CA ILE A 54 -4.44 7.75 -2.68
C ILE A 54 -5.08 7.92 -1.30
N ASP A 55 -4.51 7.30 -0.27
CA ASP A 55 -5.01 7.40 1.10
C ASP A 55 -4.90 8.83 1.64
N MET A 56 -3.77 9.50 1.44
CA MET A 56 -3.59 10.92 1.78
C MET A 56 -4.63 11.81 1.10
N GLU A 57 -4.89 11.59 -0.19
CA GLU A 57 -5.88 12.35 -0.96
C GLU A 57 -7.31 12.09 -0.44
N SER A 58 -7.63 10.85 -0.09
CA SER A 58 -8.94 10.48 0.46
C SER A 58 -9.22 11.14 1.82
N GLN A 59 -8.18 11.38 2.60
CA GLN A 59 -8.23 12.11 3.87
C GLN A 59 -8.23 13.64 3.70
N GLY A 60 -8.23 14.14 2.46
CA GLY A 60 -8.19 15.58 2.15
C GLY A 60 -6.84 16.23 2.38
N LEU A 61 -5.76 15.44 2.54
CA LEU A 61 -4.40 15.93 2.69
C LEU A 61 -3.84 16.33 1.32
N SER A 62 -3.05 17.40 1.30
CA SER A 62 -2.40 17.84 0.06
C SER A 62 -1.19 16.97 -0.25
N THR A 63 -1.19 16.33 -1.42
CA THR A 63 -0.05 15.58 -1.95
C THR A 63 0.96 16.44 -2.70
N ARG A 64 0.70 17.78 -2.81
CA ARG A 64 1.61 18.71 -3.50
C ARG A 64 2.94 18.81 -2.78
N GLY A 65 4.01 18.49 -3.50
CA GLY A 65 5.38 18.53 -2.97
C GLY A 65 5.83 17.28 -2.23
N VAL A 66 4.95 16.30 -2.04
CA VAL A 66 5.31 15.00 -1.50
C VAL A 66 5.97 14.16 -2.60
N SER A 67 7.24 13.81 -2.43
CA SER A 67 7.93 12.97 -3.40
C SER A 67 7.73 11.49 -3.09
N LYS A 68 7.68 10.64 -4.13
CA LYS A 68 7.66 9.18 -3.95
C LYS A 68 8.83 8.66 -3.11
N CYS A 69 10.00 9.33 -3.18
CA CYS A 69 11.17 8.99 -2.39
C CYS A 69 10.95 9.23 -0.88
N GLN A 70 10.25 10.31 -0.51
CA GLN A 70 9.91 10.58 0.90
C GLN A 70 8.92 9.53 1.42
N LEU A 71 7.91 9.17 0.63
CA LEU A 71 6.95 8.12 0.99
C LEU A 71 7.61 6.75 1.12
N LEU A 72 8.51 6.41 0.17
CA LEU A 72 9.30 5.19 0.27
C LEU A 72 10.14 5.19 1.55
N GLY A 73 10.82 6.31 1.87
CA GLY A 73 11.58 6.44 3.10
C GLY A 73 10.74 6.19 4.35
N LYS A 74 9.51 6.73 4.39
CA LYS A 74 8.57 6.50 5.52
C LYS A 74 8.12 5.04 5.60
N LEU A 75 7.76 4.43 4.47
CA LEU A 75 7.40 3.02 4.43
C LEU A 75 8.55 2.11 4.88
N MET A 76 9.78 2.44 4.47
CA MET A 76 10.97 1.69 4.92
C MET A 76 11.20 1.84 6.42
N GLU A 77 11.03 3.04 6.98
CA GLU A 77 11.13 3.31 8.42
C GLU A 77 10.10 2.48 9.20
N ASP A 78 8.84 2.48 8.79
CA ASP A 78 7.77 1.72 9.45
C ASP A 78 8.05 0.20 9.40
N LYS A 79 8.53 -0.31 8.24
CA LYS A 79 8.92 -1.72 8.12
C LYS A 79 10.15 -2.05 8.96
N LEU A 80 11.08 -1.12 9.12
CA LEU A 80 12.27 -1.31 9.97
C LEU A 80 11.87 -1.42 11.45
N TYR A 81 10.98 -0.56 11.92
CA TYR A 81 10.47 -0.67 13.29
C TYR A 81 9.73 -1.99 13.51
N ALA A 82 8.85 -2.40 12.58
CA ALA A 82 8.15 -3.67 12.69
C ALA A 82 9.13 -4.87 12.71
N HIS A 83 10.17 -4.84 11.87
CA HIS A 83 11.21 -5.87 11.86
C HIS A 83 11.95 -5.95 13.20
N HIS A 84 12.34 -4.82 13.77
CA HIS A 84 12.98 -4.78 15.09
C HIS A 84 12.04 -5.23 16.21
N ALA A 85 10.76 -4.90 16.15
CA ALA A 85 9.77 -5.39 17.11
C ALA A 85 9.73 -6.93 17.15
N ILE A 86 9.79 -7.56 15.97
CA ILE A 86 9.85 -9.02 15.84
C ILE A 86 11.16 -9.58 16.42
N GLN A 87 12.30 -8.93 16.11
CA GLN A 87 13.61 -9.34 16.63
C GLN A 87 13.69 -9.22 18.16
N ASP A 88 13.12 -8.17 18.73
CA ASP A 88 13.05 -7.93 20.16
C ASP A 88 11.95 -8.74 20.85
N SER A 89 11.25 -9.58 20.09
CA SER A 89 10.17 -10.48 20.58
C SER A 89 9.07 -9.70 21.32
N LEU A 90 8.67 -8.53 20.79
CA LEU A 90 7.51 -7.81 21.30
C LEU A 90 6.26 -8.64 21.04
N GLU A 91 5.55 -9.00 22.12
CA GLU A 91 4.38 -9.86 22.04
C GLU A 91 3.17 -9.04 21.54
N LEU A 92 2.57 -9.48 20.44
CA LEU A 92 1.35 -8.95 19.88
C LEU A 92 0.33 -10.08 19.74
N SER A 93 -0.87 -9.85 20.29
CA SER A 93 -1.96 -10.80 20.20
C SER A 93 -2.61 -10.76 18.82
N ASP A 94 -2.55 -11.87 18.08
CA ASP A 94 -3.26 -11.99 16.80
C ASP A 94 -4.78 -11.79 16.96
N ASN A 95 -5.36 -12.19 18.11
CA ASN A 95 -6.79 -11.98 18.38
C ASN A 95 -7.15 -10.49 18.45
N GLU A 96 -6.29 -9.64 19.04
CA GLU A 96 -6.53 -8.19 19.08
C GLU A 96 -6.53 -7.58 17.68
N ILE A 97 -5.67 -8.08 16.80
CA ILE A 97 -5.63 -7.63 15.40
C ILE A 97 -6.86 -8.10 14.64
N TYR A 98 -7.31 -9.35 14.82
CA TYR A 98 -8.55 -9.84 14.22
C TYR A 98 -9.76 -9.05 14.69
N ASP A 99 -9.88 -8.76 15.99
CA ASP A 99 -10.96 -7.92 16.53
C ASP A 99 -10.95 -6.50 15.94
N TYR A 100 -9.77 -5.95 15.66
CA TYR A 100 -9.63 -4.66 15.01
C TYR A 100 -10.07 -4.72 13.55
N VAL A 101 -9.63 -5.73 12.81
CA VAL A 101 -10.01 -5.96 11.40
C VAL A 101 -11.53 -6.15 11.27
N ASP A 102 -12.15 -6.88 12.20
CA ASP A 102 -13.59 -7.09 12.22
C ASP A 102 -14.37 -5.79 12.35
N ARG A 103 -13.97 -4.95 13.31
CA ARG A 103 -14.58 -3.61 13.47
C ARG A 103 -14.33 -2.71 12.25
N GLN A 104 -13.17 -2.81 11.63
CA GLN A 104 -12.84 -2.04 10.43
C GLN A 104 -13.70 -2.47 9.24
N LEU A 105 -13.88 -3.77 9.02
CA LEU A 105 -14.75 -4.31 7.97
C LEU A 105 -16.22 -3.98 8.22
N GLU A 106 -16.69 -4.07 9.47
CA GLU A 106 -18.05 -3.66 9.85
C GLU A 106 -18.27 -2.17 9.51
N TYR A 107 -17.36 -1.31 9.91
CA TYR A 107 -17.41 0.12 9.57
C TYR A 107 -17.47 0.37 8.06
N PHE A 108 -16.60 -0.28 7.28
CA PHE A 108 -16.63 -0.14 5.82
C PHE A 108 -17.94 -0.64 5.22
N THR A 109 -18.47 -1.75 5.74
CA THR A 109 -19.73 -2.35 5.30
C THR A 109 -20.91 -1.41 5.56
N GLU A 110 -20.93 -0.75 6.70
CA GLU A 110 -21.95 0.25 7.03
C GLU A 110 -21.85 1.50 6.14
N GLN A 111 -20.62 2.01 5.91
CA GLN A 111 -20.40 3.22 5.11
C GLN A 111 -20.74 3.01 3.62
N LEU A 112 -20.41 1.86 3.07
CA LEU A 112 -20.60 1.56 1.65
C LEU A 112 -21.93 0.81 1.36
N GLY A 113 -22.59 0.31 2.41
CA GLY A 113 -23.91 -0.35 2.30
C GLY A 113 -23.82 -1.80 1.82
N GLY A 114 -22.84 -2.55 2.26
CA GLY A 114 -22.69 -3.99 2.07
C GLY A 114 -21.27 -4.43 1.72
N ILE A 115 -20.93 -5.66 2.10
CA ILE A 115 -19.56 -6.22 1.88
C ILE A 115 -19.21 -6.31 0.39
N GLU A 116 -20.17 -6.61 -0.49
CA GLU A 116 -19.93 -6.68 -1.92
C GLU A 116 -19.44 -5.33 -2.47
N LYS A 117 -20.00 -4.22 -1.97
CA LYS A 117 -19.60 -2.88 -2.35
C LYS A 117 -18.22 -2.50 -1.79
N VAL A 118 -17.89 -3.00 -0.60
CA VAL A 118 -16.55 -2.85 -0.01
C VAL A 118 -15.53 -3.55 -0.90
N LEU A 119 -15.79 -4.81 -1.28
CA LEU A 119 -14.89 -5.58 -2.14
C LEU A 119 -14.73 -4.93 -3.52
N GLU A 120 -15.80 -4.42 -4.11
CA GLU A 120 -15.75 -3.68 -5.37
C GLU A 120 -14.92 -2.39 -5.23
N PHE A 121 -15.17 -1.60 -4.20
CA PHE A 121 -14.47 -0.34 -3.94
C PHE A 121 -12.96 -0.51 -3.77
N TYR A 122 -12.56 -1.53 -2.99
CA TYR A 122 -11.15 -1.86 -2.75
C TYR A 122 -10.55 -2.78 -3.82
N ASN A 123 -11.32 -3.13 -4.86
CA ASN A 123 -10.93 -4.05 -5.94
C ASN A 123 -10.41 -5.40 -5.40
N LYS A 124 -11.18 -5.98 -4.45
CA LYS A 124 -10.84 -7.25 -3.82
C LYS A 124 -11.72 -8.38 -4.36
N ARG A 125 -11.13 -9.58 -4.46
CA ARG A 125 -11.80 -10.75 -5.02
C ARG A 125 -12.83 -11.36 -4.08
N ASP A 126 -12.49 -11.45 -2.80
CA ASP A 126 -13.31 -12.06 -1.76
C ASP A 126 -12.96 -11.45 -0.38
N GLU A 127 -13.92 -11.63 0.57
CA GLU A 127 -13.78 -11.09 1.93
C GLU A 127 -12.62 -11.71 2.70
N LEU A 128 -12.37 -13.03 2.53
CA LEU A 128 -11.34 -13.72 3.28
C LEU A 128 -9.94 -13.17 2.92
N SER A 129 -9.64 -13.07 1.64
CA SER A 129 -8.34 -12.53 1.19
C SER A 129 -8.18 -11.06 1.57
N PHE A 130 -9.26 -10.28 1.60
CA PHE A 130 -9.22 -8.90 2.05
C PHE A 130 -9.00 -8.79 3.56
N ARG A 131 -9.62 -9.67 4.34
CA ARG A 131 -9.41 -9.78 5.78
C ARG A 131 -7.97 -10.13 6.13
N ASP A 132 -7.39 -11.11 5.43
CA ASP A 132 -5.99 -11.50 5.61
C ASP A 132 -5.03 -10.33 5.27
N GLU A 133 -5.31 -9.58 4.20
CA GLU A 133 -4.52 -8.39 3.85
C GLU A 133 -4.63 -7.31 4.92
N LEU A 134 -5.83 -7.02 5.41
CA LEU A 134 -6.03 -6.05 6.50
C LEU A 134 -5.32 -6.50 7.79
N PHE A 135 -5.34 -7.80 8.10
CA PHE A 135 -4.63 -8.36 9.24
C PHE A 135 -3.13 -8.08 9.14
N GLU A 136 -2.48 -8.40 8.01
CA GLU A 136 -1.05 -8.18 7.83
C GLU A 136 -0.66 -6.69 7.87
N ILE A 137 -1.49 -5.82 7.30
CA ILE A 137 -1.29 -4.36 7.35
C ILE A 137 -1.36 -3.87 8.80
N ASN A 138 -2.43 -4.20 9.52
CA ASN A 138 -2.64 -3.74 10.90
C ASN A 138 -1.62 -4.33 11.87
N LYS A 139 -1.25 -5.60 11.69
CA LYS A 139 -0.20 -6.26 12.47
C LYS A 139 1.15 -5.55 12.32
N THR A 140 1.53 -5.27 11.07
CA THR A 140 2.79 -4.57 10.80
C THR A 140 2.79 -3.16 11.39
N GLN A 141 1.70 -2.44 11.25
CA GLN A 141 1.55 -1.10 11.82
C GLN A 141 1.66 -1.15 13.34
N ARG A 142 0.94 -2.06 14.00
CA ARG A 142 0.98 -2.18 15.46
C ARG A 142 2.36 -2.55 16.00
N LEU A 143 3.07 -3.45 15.32
CA LEU A 143 4.46 -3.77 15.67
C LEU A 143 5.37 -2.55 15.55
N SER A 144 5.22 -1.75 14.49
CA SER A 144 5.98 -0.50 14.31
C SER A 144 5.71 0.49 15.45
N GLU A 145 4.44 0.68 15.83
CA GLU A 145 4.04 1.55 16.94
C GLU A 145 4.62 1.06 18.28
N MET A 146 4.49 -0.22 18.58
CA MET A 146 5.03 -0.82 19.82
C MET A 146 6.54 -0.65 19.92
N MET A 147 7.28 -0.79 18.79
CA MET A 147 8.72 -0.57 18.79
C MET A 147 9.06 0.90 19.08
N GLN A 148 8.35 1.83 18.45
CA GLN A 148 8.53 3.26 18.72
C GLN A 148 8.22 3.60 20.19
N GLU A 149 7.11 3.09 20.73
CA GLU A 149 6.76 3.23 22.16
C GLU A 149 7.88 2.69 23.06
N SER A 150 8.40 1.49 22.78
CA SER A 150 9.49 0.86 23.56
C SER A 150 10.79 1.67 23.55
N ILE A 151 11.10 2.35 22.45
CA ILE A 151 12.28 3.22 22.36
C ILE A 151 12.08 4.46 23.23
N VAL A 152 10.90 5.08 23.17
CA VAL A 152 10.60 6.33 23.87
C VAL A 152 10.40 6.09 25.37
N GLU A 153 9.82 4.96 25.77
CA GLU A 153 9.58 4.62 27.19
C GLU A 153 10.86 4.64 28.02
N LYS A 154 12.00 4.34 27.41
CA LYS A 154 13.32 4.33 28.07
C LYS A 154 13.99 5.70 28.15
N VAL A 155 13.37 6.73 27.59
CA VAL A 155 13.92 8.09 27.57
C VAL A 155 13.49 8.83 28.83
N GLU A 156 14.43 9.09 29.73
CA GLU A 156 14.21 9.95 30.89
C GLU A 156 14.48 11.40 30.47
N ILE A 157 13.47 12.26 30.65
CA ILE A 157 13.58 13.69 30.34
C ILE A 157 13.62 14.46 31.66
N THR A 158 14.67 15.27 31.84
CA THR A 158 14.79 16.14 33.02
C THR A 158 13.99 17.43 32.86
N PRO A 159 13.50 18.03 33.95
CA PRO A 159 12.82 19.34 33.92
C PRO A 159 13.66 20.45 33.26
N GLU A 160 14.98 20.36 33.36
CA GLU A 160 15.89 21.34 32.73
C GLU A 160 15.93 21.19 31.21
N GLU A 161 15.95 19.98 30.69
CA GLU A 161 15.89 19.72 29.23
C GLU A 161 14.55 20.21 28.67
N VAL A 162 13.44 19.97 29.35
CA VAL A 162 12.12 20.52 28.98
C VAL A 162 12.16 22.05 28.93
N ARG A 163 12.77 22.69 29.90
CA ARG A 163 12.88 24.17 29.94
C ARG A 163 13.73 24.70 28.80
N GLN A 164 14.86 24.07 28.54
CA GLN A 164 15.76 24.46 27.44
C GLN A 164 15.06 24.27 26.08
N PHE A 165 14.38 23.16 25.87
CA PHE A 165 13.61 22.91 24.66
C PHE A 165 12.51 23.97 24.48
N PHE A 166 11.73 24.26 25.51
CA PHE A 166 10.69 25.30 25.46
C PHE A 166 11.24 26.69 25.15
N GLN A 167 12.40 27.04 25.69
CA GLN A 167 13.06 28.33 25.41
C GLN A 167 13.58 28.40 23.95
N ALA A 168 13.91 27.27 23.32
CA ALA A 168 14.38 27.20 21.95
C ALA A 168 13.25 27.28 20.91
N ILE A 169 11.98 27.07 21.31
CA ILE A 169 10.84 27.18 20.39
C ILE A 169 10.65 28.66 19.98
N PRO A 170 10.60 28.98 18.68
CA PRO A 170 10.28 30.31 18.21
C PRO A 170 8.92 30.78 18.78
N LYS A 171 8.84 32.01 19.26
CA LYS A 171 7.60 32.52 19.89
C LYS A 171 6.38 32.48 18.95
N ILE A 172 6.59 32.50 17.63
CA ILE A 172 5.53 32.40 16.63
C ILE A 172 4.90 31.01 16.55
N ASP A 173 5.66 29.98 17.00
CA ASP A 173 5.23 28.57 16.96
C ASP A 173 4.61 28.11 18.29
N LEU A 174 4.55 28.99 19.28
CA LEU A 174 3.91 28.69 20.55
C LEU A 174 2.38 28.76 20.42
N PRO A 175 1.62 27.78 20.96
CA PRO A 175 0.18 27.83 20.96
C PRO A 175 -0.32 29.02 21.80
N VAL A 176 -1.18 29.85 21.21
CA VAL A 176 -1.84 30.95 21.89
C VAL A 176 -3.13 30.42 22.50
N PHE A 177 -3.18 30.34 23.82
CA PHE A 177 -4.39 30.03 24.57
C PHE A 177 -5.13 31.38 24.81
N GLY A 178 -6.30 31.50 24.13
CA GLY A 178 -7.21 32.62 24.34
C GLY A 178 -8.24 32.34 25.40
#